data_d6aaaffa190ea607d170c2f95bc24a6f
#
_entry.id   d6aaaffa190ea607d170c2f95bc24a6f
#
_cell.length_a   1.000
_cell.length_b   1.000
_cell.length_c   1.000
_cell.angle_alpha   90.00
_cell.angle_beta   90.00
_cell.angle_gamma   90.00
#
_symmetry.space_group_name_H-M   'P 1'
#
loop_
_entity.id
_entity.type
_entity.pdbx_description
1 polymer ?
#
loop_
_entity_poly.entity_id
_entity_poly.type
_entity_poly.pdbx_seq_one_letter_code
_entity_poly.pdbx_strand_id
1 'polypeptide(L)'
;MPRFPRNFIKTSYLHIMTQGINKTYIFEYEEDIKYYIKIMYELLKEYKIKIIAYCIMNNHTHMLVNVEKTEELSNYMLRLNSKYARYYNKKYKRVGYVFRDRFRSEGIYNDAQLYNCIRYIYNNPVKAGICNRPDEYKWSNYKPIPEETSETYIFIDDEEEIEKAYKEYIKIFIEKNKLDSINPKINKELLKELITTLNKDYGLSLRKIAVELNIPRETLRLINKK
;
A
#
# COMPACT_ATOMS: atom_id res chain seq x y z
N MET A 1 -8.32 -10.21 3.66
CA MET A 1 -6.98 -10.77 3.92
C MET A 1 -6.65 -10.60 5.39
N PRO A 2 -6.07 -11.61 6.08
CA PRO A 2 -5.52 -11.38 7.41
C PRO A 2 -4.35 -10.40 7.26
N ARG A 3 -4.44 -9.28 7.96
CA ARG A 3 -3.36 -8.27 7.98
C ARG A 3 -2.34 -8.67 9.02
N PHE A 4 -1.06 -8.62 8.68
CA PHE A 4 0.00 -8.73 9.68
C PHE A 4 -0.17 -7.59 10.70
N PRO A 5 -0.10 -7.90 12.01
CA PRO A 5 -0.13 -6.87 13.03
C PRO A 5 1.06 -5.91 12.86
N ARG A 6 0.80 -4.61 12.95
CA ARG A 6 1.82 -3.55 12.74
C ARG A 6 2.98 -3.58 13.74
N ASN A 7 2.79 -4.20 14.88
CA ASN A 7 3.86 -4.40 15.88
C ASN A 7 5.03 -5.28 15.38
N PHE A 8 4.88 -5.97 14.25
CA PHE A 8 5.99 -6.69 13.60
C PHE A 8 6.79 -5.82 12.62
N ILE A 9 6.34 -4.61 12.31
CA ILE A 9 7.09 -3.69 11.43
C ILE A 9 8.25 -3.09 12.24
N LYS A 10 9.49 -3.41 11.86
CA LYS A 10 10.72 -2.98 12.55
C LYS A 10 11.36 -1.75 11.89
N THR A 11 10.57 -0.79 11.45
CA THR A 11 11.04 0.48 10.91
C THR A 11 10.15 1.61 11.39
N SER A 12 10.70 2.81 11.49
CA SER A 12 9.96 4.03 11.79
C SER A 12 9.32 4.67 10.54
N TYR A 13 9.73 4.28 9.35
CA TYR A 13 9.21 4.80 8.09
C TYR A 13 8.11 3.90 7.56
N LEU A 14 6.92 4.46 7.37
CA LEU A 14 5.76 3.71 6.91
C LEU A 14 5.07 4.45 5.75
N HIS A 15 4.86 3.73 4.66
CA HIS A 15 3.93 4.14 3.63
C HIS A 15 2.50 3.76 4.05
N ILE A 16 1.60 4.72 3.98
CA ILE A 16 0.21 4.58 4.42
C ILE A 16 -0.71 4.88 3.25
N MET A 17 -1.79 4.11 3.15
CA MET A 17 -2.86 4.39 2.20
C MET A 17 -4.22 4.23 2.84
N THR A 18 -5.14 5.12 2.47
CA THR A 18 -6.58 4.98 2.74
C THR A 18 -7.37 5.11 1.45
N GLN A 19 -8.45 4.35 1.32
CA GLN A 19 -9.26 4.33 0.10
C GLN A 19 -10.75 4.39 0.43
N GLY A 20 -11.51 5.06 -0.43
CA GLY A 20 -12.96 5.09 -0.37
C GLY A 20 -13.58 3.70 -0.56
N ILE A 21 -14.72 3.47 0.08
CA ILE A 21 -15.47 2.23 -0.11
C ILE A 21 -15.80 2.04 -1.60
N ASN A 22 -15.65 0.83 -2.10
CA ASN A 22 -15.87 0.48 -3.53
C ASN A 22 -15.09 1.37 -4.51
N LYS A 23 -13.92 1.89 -4.10
CA LYS A 23 -13.11 2.84 -4.88
C LYS A 23 -13.88 4.12 -5.27
N THR A 24 -14.98 4.44 -4.59
CA THR A 24 -15.74 5.68 -4.85
C THR A 24 -14.95 6.91 -4.45
N TYR A 25 -15.25 8.02 -5.08
CA TYR A 25 -14.69 9.30 -4.69
C TYR A 25 -15.09 9.64 -3.26
N ILE A 26 -14.12 10.09 -2.50
CA ILE A 26 -14.28 10.58 -1.13
C ILE A 26 -13.82 12.03 -1.01
N PHE A 27 -13.31 12.58 -2.08
CA PHE A 27 -12.98 13.98 -2.26
C PHE A 27 -13.66 14.46 -3.55
N GLU A 28 -14.90 14.92 -3.42
CA GLU A 28 -15.74 15.32 -4.57
C GLU A 28 -15.33 16.71 -5.08
N TYR A 29 -14.97 17.61 -4.15
CA TYR A 29 -14.58 18.98 -4.42
C TYR A 29 -13.29 19.34 -3.70
N GLU A 30 -12.66 20.43 -4.15
CA GLU A 30 -11.42 20.93 -3.55
C GLU A 30 -11.54 21.22 -2.05
N GLU A 31 -12.72 21.68 -1.60
CA GLU A 31 -13.00 21.95 -0.19
C GLU A 31 -12.86 20.71 0.68
N ASP A 32 -13.17 19.53 0.13
CA ASP A 32 -13.01 18.24 0.84
C ASP A 32 -11.54 17.94 1.08
N ILE A 33 -10.71 18.14 0.04
CA ILE A 33 -9.26 17.96 0.13
C ILE A 33 -8.66 18.98 1.08
N LYS A 34 -9.05 20.25 0.97
CA LYS A 34 -8.60 21.32 1.87
C LYS A 34 -8.94 21.00 3.32
N TYR A 35 -10.16 20.51 3.57
CA TYR A 35 -10.58 20.10 4.91
C TYR A 35 -9.77 18.91 5.42
N TYR A 36 -9.53 17.91 4.59
CA TYR A 36 -8.72 16.75 4.96
C TYR A 36 -7.29 17.16 5.32
N ILE A 37 -6.65 17.97 4.48
CA ILE A 37 -5.30 18.50 4.74
C ILE A 37 -5.27 19.31 6.05
N LYS A 38 -6.26 20.17 6.27
CA LYS A 38 -6.38 20.95 7.50
C LYS A 38 -6.39 20.07 8.73
N ILE A 39 -7.30 19.09 8.81
CA ILE A 39 -7.41 18.21 9.97
C ILE A 39 -6.20 17.26 10.10
N MET A 40 -5.56 16.90 9.00
CA MET A 40 -4.33 16.13 8.97
C MET A 40 -3.22 16.88 9.74
N TYR A 41 -2.97 18.14 9.42
CA TYR A 41 -1.94 18.94 10.10
C TYR A 41 -2.37 19.37 11.52
N GLU A 42 -3.64 19.65 11.77
CA GLU A 42 -4.13 19.94 13.13
C GLU A 42 -3.84 18.80 14.09
N LEU A 43 -4.13 17.56 13.66
CA LEU A 43 -3.93 16.37 14.49
C LEU A 43 -2.45 16.06 14.72
N LEU A 44 -1.54 16.39 13.78
CA LEU A 44 -0.10 16.18 13.99
C LEU A 44 0.45 16.88 15.23
N LYS A 45 -0.20 17.94 15.72
CA LYS A 45 0.21 18.64 16.95
C LYS A 45 0.07 17.78 18.21
N GLU A 46 -0.74 16.72 18.13
CA GLU A 46 -1.05 15.84 19.26
C GLU A 46 -0.27 14.51 19.20
N TYR A 47 0.48 14.27 18.10
CA TYR A 47 1.18 13.00 17.85
C TYR A 47 2.63 13.23 17.40
N LYS A 48 3.53 12.35 17.80
CA LYS A 48 4.93 12.36 17.37
C LYS A 48 5.11 11.72 15.98
N ILE A 49 4.44 12.30 15.00
CA ILE A 49 4.45 11.81 13.61
C ILE A 49 4.96 12.92 12.70
N LYS A 50 5.89 12.58 11.81
CA LYS A 50 6.38 13.47 10.75
C LYS A 50 5.90 12.95 9.40
N ILE A 51 5.12 13.75 8.69
CA ILE A 51 4.76 13.47 7.29
C ILE A 51 5.92 13.90 6.40
N ILE A 52 6.43 12.97 5.58
CA ILE A 52 7.55 13.20 4.66
C ILE A 52 7.00 13.54 3.27
N ALA A 53 6.10 12.70 2.77
CA ALA A 53 5.43 12.88 1.50
C ALA A 53 3.95 12.54 1.63
N TYR A 54 3.10 13.22 0.87
CA TYR A 54 1.71 12.82 0.67
C TYR A 54 1.20 13.20 -0.72
N CYS A 55 0.19 12.46 -1.15
CA CYS A 55 -0.63 12.77 -2.31
C CYS A 55 -2.07 12.38 -2.01
N ILE A 56 -3.02 13.31 -2.23
CA ILE A 56 -4.45 13.09 -2.00
C ILE A 56 -5.15 13.03 -3.34
N MET A 57 -5.58 11.83 -3.71
CA MET A 57 -6.33 11.55 -4.93
C MET A 57 -7.83 11.55 -4.66
N ASN A 58 -8.67 11.66 -5.68
CA ASN A 58 -10.12 11.79 -5.51
C ASN A 58 -10.76 10.66 -4.66
N ASN A 59 -10.22 9.46 -4.70
CA ASN A 59 -10.79 8.28 -4.03
C ASN A 59 -9.85 7.62 -3.01
N HIS A 60 -8.62 8.09 -2.86
CA HIS A 60 -7.64 7.54 -1.93
C HIS A 60 -6.56 8.54 -1.55
N THR A 61 -5.78 8.22 -0.52
CA THR A 61 -4.65 9.03 -0.09
C THR A 61 -3.42 8.17 0.11
N HIS A 62 -2.26 8.69 -0.26
CA HIS A 62 -0.96 8.12 0.09
C HIS A 62 -0.21 9.07 1.01
N MET A 63 0.44 8.52 2.04
CA MET A 63 1.31 9.27 2.94
C MET A 63 2.53 8.42 3.30
N LEU A 64 3.70 9.01 3.25
CA LEU A 64 4.91 8.47 3.86
C LEU A 64 5.16 9.21 5.16
N VAL A 65 5.22 8.48 6.25
CA VAL A 65 5.42 9.04 7.59
C VAL A 65 6.63 8.45 8.27
N ASN A 66 7.21 9.24 9.19
CA ASN A 66 8.13 8.75 10.19
C ASN A 66 7.44 8.79 11.55
N VAL A 67 7.45 7.67 12.28
CA VAL A 67 6.81 7.52 13.59
C VAL A 67 7.59 6.55 14.46
N GLU A 68 7.78 6.89 15.73
CA GLU A 68 8.50 6.01 16.68
C GLU A 68 7.66 4.80 17.12
N LYS A 69 6.35 5.00 17.28
CA LYS A 69 5.43 3.97 17.79
C LYS A 69 4.24 3.78 16.86
N THR A 70 4.04 2.57 16.40
CA THR A 70 2.94 2.21 15.49
C THR A 70 1.55 2.43 16.10
N GLU A 71 1.43 2.43 17.43
CA GLU A 71 0.19 2.76 18.16
C GLU A 71 -0.19 4.22 17.96
N GLU A 72 0.77 5.15 18.00
CA GLU A 72 0.52 6.58 17.74
C GLU A 72 -0.03 6.80 16.33
N LEU A 73 0.56 6.12 15.36
CA LEU A 73 0.06 6.13 13.98
C LEU A 73 -1.38 5.59 13.90
N SER A 74 -1.66 4.49 14.58
CA SER A 74 -2.99 3.88 14.58
C SER A 74 -4.05 4.82 15.15
N ASN A 75 -3.73 5.51 16.24
CA ASN A 75 -4.62 6.49 16.88
C ASN A 75 -4.79 7.75 16.03
N TYR A 76 -3.71 8.25 15.44
CA TYR A 76 -3.75 9.38 14.52
C TYR A 76 -4.66 9.10 13.31
N MET A 77 -4.44 7.97 12.63
CA MET A 77 -5.21 7.60 11.45
C MET A 77 -6.67 7.30 11.78
N LEU A 78 -6.95 6.70 12.94
CA LEU A 78 -8.32 6.50 13.41
C LEU A 78 -9.03 7.84 13.57
N ARG A 79 -8.41 8.82 14.23
CA ARG A 79 -8.99 10.15 14.44
C ARG A 79 -9.14 10.92 13.14
N LEU A 80 -8.12 10.92 12.28
CA LEU A 80 -8.14 11.59 11.00
C LEU A 80 -9.30 11.08 10.11
N ASN A 81 -9.35 9.77 9.89
CA ASN A 81 -10.37 9.16 9.05
C ASN A 81 -11.78 9.29 9.65
N SER A 82 -11.92 9.15 10.97
CA SER A 82 -13.23 9.33 11.63
C SER A 82 -13.72 10.78 11.59
N LYS A 83 -12.82 11.77 11.76
CA LYS A 83 -13.16 13.19 11.68
C LYS A 83 -13.57 13.56 10.25
N TYR A 84 -12.84 13.05 9.25
CA TYR A 84 -13.18 13.26 7.86
C TYR A 84 -14.49 12.56 7.47
N ALA A 85 -14.70 11.31 7.86
CA ALA A 85 -15.92 10.57 7.53
C ALA A 85 -17.17 11.26 8.09
N ARG A 86 -17.11 11.82 9.31
CA ARG A 86 -18.21 12.62 9.87
C ARG A 86 -18.49 13.89 9.07
N TYR A 87 -17.43 14.61 8.66
CA TYR A 87 -17.57 15.78 7.79
C TYR A 87 -18.23 15.41 6.46
N TYR A 88 -17.70 14.40 5.78
CA TYR A 88 -18.17 13.94 4.48
C TYR A 88 -19.63 13.50 4.54
N ASN A 89 -19.98 12.63 5.49
CA ASN A 89 -21.35 12.15 5.65
C ASN A 89 -22.33 13.30 5.97
N LYS A 90 -21.93 14.27 6.80
CA LYS A 90 -22.76 15.46 7.09
C LYS A 90 -22.95 16.32 5.83
N LYS A 91 -21.86 16.62 5.11
CA LYS A 91 -21.90 17.49 3.90
C LYS A 91 -22.78 16.88 2.80
N TYR A 92 -22.64 15.57 2.57
CA TYR A 92 -23.30 14.86 1.49
C TYR A 92 -24.58 14.12 1.91
N LYS A 93 -25.06 14.35 3.14
CA LYS A 93 -26.28 13.71 3.70
C LYS A 93 -26.25 12.18 3.57
N ARG A 94 -25.09 11.57 3.83
CA ARG A 94 -24.85 10.13 3.73
C ARG A 94 -24.80 9.47 5.10
N VAL A 95 -25.03 8.15 5.10
CA VAL A 95 -24.91 7.28 6.27
C VAL A 95 -23.97 6.13 5.92
N GLY A 96 -23.20 5.63 6.88
CA GLY A 96 -22.34 4.48 6.72
C GLY A 96 -20.86 4.82 6.50
N TYR A 97 -20.11 3.84 6.05
CA TYR A 97 -18.67 3.95 5.90
C TYR A 97 -18.28 4.81 4.68
N VAL A 98 -17.29 5.67 4.87
CA VAL A 98 -16.64 6.46 3.81
C VAL A 98 -15.42 5.73 3.29
N PHE A 99 -14.59 5.22 4.20
CA PHE A 99 -13.42 4.45 3.85
C PHE A 99 -13.73 2.95 3.77
N ARG A 100 -13.11 2.28 2.80
CA ARG A 100 -13.28 0.83 2.55
C ARG A 100 -12.91 -0.01 3.78
N ASP A 101 -11.85 0.45 4.49
CA ASP A 101 -11.21 -0.34 5.53
C ASP A 101 -10.41 0.57 6.48
N ARG A 102 -9.76 -0.03 7.49
CA ARG A 102 -8.66 0.63 8.17
C ARG A 102 -7.55 0.94 7.17
N PHE A 103 -6.76 1.96 7.42
CA PHE A 103 -5.62 2.27 6.57
C PHE A 103 -4.67 1.06 6.39
N ARG A 104 -4.05 0.96 5.24
CA ARG A 104 -2.95 0.03 4.97
C ARG A 104 -1.64 0.69 5.34
N SER A 105 -0.62 -0.10 5.69
CA SER A 105 0.70 0.39 6.00
C SER A 105 1.75 -0.62 5.60
N GLU A 106 2.84 -0.13 5.05
CA GLU A 106 4.01 -0.87 4.62
C GLU A 106 5.27 -0.24 5.20
N GLY A 107 6.19 -1.07 5.70
CA GLY A 107 7.46 -0.62 6.27
C GLY A 107 8.48 -0.33 5.18
N ILE A 108 9.24 0.74 5.35
CA ILE A 108 10.35 1.15 4.49
C ILE A 108 11.63 0.90 5.26
N TYR A 109 12.55 0.10 4.72
CA TYR A 109 13.68 -0.45 5.49
C TYR A 109 15.06 0.07 5.05
N ASN A 110 15.15 0.77 3.92
CA ASN A 110 16.39 1.37 3.43
C ASN A 110 16.13 2.66 2.64
N ASP A 111 17.20 3.40 2.36
CA ASP A 111 17.12 4.70 1.68
C ASP A 111 16.62 4.58 0.23
N ALA A 112 17.00 3.51 -0.49
CA ALA A 112 16.52 3.28 -1.84
C ALA A 112 14.98 3.11 -1.86
N GLN A 113 14.44 2.30 -0.95
CA GLN A 113 12.99 2.16 -0.78
C GLN A 113 12.34 3.48 -0.36
N LEU A 114 13.00 4.28 0.49
CA LEU A 114 12.48 5.57 0.94
C LEU A 114 12.30 6.53 -0.25
N TYR A 115 13.34 6.74 -1.04
CA TYR A 115 13.27 7.62 -2.20
C TYR A 115 12.31 7.13 -3.27
N ASN A 116 12.28 5.82 -3.52
CA ASN A 116 11.35 5.23 -4.47
C ASN A 116 9.89 5.37 -4.01
N CYS A 117 9.62 5.21 -2.71
CA CYS A 117 8.30 5.46 -2.14
C CYS A 117 7.86 6.91 -2.30
N ILE A 118 8.76 7.88 -2.06
CA ILE A 118 8.46 9.30 -2.27
C ILE A 118 8.13 9.56 -3.74
N ARG A 119 8.95 9.05 -4.68
CA ARG A 119 8.68 9.16 -6.13
C ARG A 119 7.34 8.53 -6.49
N TYR A 120 7.06 7.35 -5.99
CA TYR A 120 5.79 6.67 -6.20
C TYR A 120 4.61 7.54 -5.76
N ILE A 121 4.65 8.10 -4.54
CA ILE A 121 3.58 8.94 -3.99
C ILE A 121 3.36 10.17 -4.88
N TYR A 122 4.42 10.85 -5.30
CA TYR A 122 4.30 12.06 -6.11
C TYR A 122 3.90 11.78 -7.56
N ASN A 123 4.21 10.60 -8.10
CA ASN A 123 3.84 10.21 -9.45
C ASN A 123 2.42 9.63 -9.56
N ASN A 124 1.69 9.43 -8.47
CA ASN A 124 0.31 8.91 -8.52
C ASN A 124 -0.61 9.71 -9.46
N PRO A 125 -0.66 11.06 -9.41
CA PRO A 125 -1.52 11.83 -10.31
C PRO A 125 -1.06 11.78 -11.77
N VAL A 126 0.23 11.61 -12.03
CA VAL A 126 0.77 11.43 -13.40
C VAL A 126 0.35 10.06 -13.94
N LYS A 127 0.53 9.00 -13.16
CA LYS A 127 0.07 7.64 -13.52
C LYS A 127 -1.44 7.57 -13.76
N ALA A 128 -2.22 8.36 -13.03
CA ALA A 128 -3.66 8.48 -13.21
C ALA A 128 -4.06 9.41 -14.38
N GLY A 129 -3.12 9.98 -15.13
CA GLY A 129 -3.39 10.88 -16.25
C GLY A 129 -4.00 12.22 -15.86
N ILE A 130 -3.88 12.64 -14.59
CA ILE A 130 -4.46 13.90 -14.08
C ILE A 130 -3.57 15.09 -14.44
N CYS A 131 -2.26 14.89 -14.47
CA CYS A 131 -1.26 15.90 -14.83
C CYS A 131 -0.09 15.23 -15.56
N ASN A 132 0.78 16.03 -16.21
CA ASN A 132 1.94 15.51 -16.92
C ASN A 132 3.18 15.38 -16.02
N ARG A 133 3.26 16.18 -14.97
CA ARG A 133 4.39 16.21 -14.03
C ARG A 133 3.88 16.30 -12.58
N PRO A 134 4.61 15.72 -11.62
CA PRO A 134 4.21 15.71 -10.21
C PRO A 134 4.05 17.10 -9.59
N ASP A 135 4.84 18.09 -10.02
CA ASP A 135 4.83 19.47 -9.53
C ASP A 135 3.56 20.24 -9.94
N GLU A 136 2.84 19.78 -10.94
CA GLU A 136 1.56 20.37 -11.39
C GLU A 136 0.39 19.98 -10.46
N TYR A 137 0.57 18.96 -9.62
CA TYR A 137 -0.53 18.46 -8.77
C TYR A 137 -0.53 19.13 -7.39
N LYS A 138 -1.45 20.05 -7.18
CA LYS A 138 -1.55 20.89 -5.97
C LYS A 138 -1.92 20.18 -4.66
N TRP A 139 -2.42 18.94 -4.74
CA TRP A 139 -2.86 18.17 -3.57
C TRP A 139 -1.80 17.18 -3.08
N SER A 140 -0.56 17.50 -3.31
CA SER A 140 0.62 16.84 -2.75
C SER A 140 1.54 17.88 -2.08
N ASN A 141 2.46 17.40 -1.26
CA ASN A 141 3.56 18.23 -0.75
C ASN A 141 4.83 18.03 -1.57
N TYR A 142 4.69 17.97 -2.89
CA TYR A 142 5.81 17.70 -3.80
C TYR A 142 7.06 18.53 -3.48
N LYS A 143 8.18 17.82 -3.49
CA LYS A 143 9.53 18.41 -3.45
C LYS A 143 10.41 17.64 -4.42
N PRO A 144 11.32 18.33 -5.17
CA PRO A 144 12.29 17.66 -6.03
C PRO A 144 13.10 16.65 -5.23
N ILE A 145 13.37 15.49 -5.84
CA ILE A 145 14.15 14.40 -5.25
C ILE A 145 15.36 14.17 -6.15
N PRO A 146 16.57 13.91 -5.59
CA PRO A 146 17.74 13.53 -6.38
C PRO A 146 17.47 12.29 -7.24
N GLU A 147 18.06 12.24 -8.44
CA GLU A 147 17.77 11.20 -9.47
C GLU A 147 18.34 9.80 -9.16
N GLU A 148 19.11 9.64 -8.10
CA GLU A 148 19.95 8.47 -7.86
C GLU A 148 19.26 7.29 -7.16
N THR A 149 18.27 6.64 -7.80
CA THR A 149 17.95 5.24 -7.40
C THR A 149 17.29 4.49 -8.56
N SER A 150 17.90 3.36 -8.96
CA SER A 150 17.45 2.51 -10.08
C SER A 150 16.42 1.44 -9.72
N GLU A 151 16.01 1.33 -8.45
CA GLU A 151 15.05 0.32 -8.02
C GLU A 151 13.62 0.80 -8.19
N THR A 152 12.77 -0.05 -8.76
CA THR A 152 11.34 0.22 -8.89
C THR A 152 10.63 -0.10 -7.58
N TYR A 153 9.97 0.88 -6.98
CA TYR A 153 9.11 0.68 -5.83
C TYR A 153 7.70 0.35 -6.29
N ILE A 154 7.20 -0.82 -5.94
CA ILE A 154 5.83 -1.24 -6.21
C ILE A 154 5.09 -1.25 -4.88
N PHE A 155 4.16 -0.32 -4.69
CA PHE A 155 3.29 -0.35 -3.53
C PHE A 155 2.11 -1.29 -3.78
N ILE A 156 1.90 -2.17 -2.81
CA ILE A 156 0.94 -3.29 -2.89
C ILE A 156 -0.52 -2.80 -2.75
N ASP A 157 -0.97 -1.84 -3.50
CA ASP A 157 -2.34 -1.34 -3.39
C ASP A 157 -3.13 -1.28 -4.70
N ASP A 158 -2.46 -1.36 -5.81
CA ASP A 158 -3.10 -1.60 -7.08
C ASP A 158 -3.23 -3.11 -7.28
N GLU A 159 -4.42 -3.65 -7.02
CA GLU A 159 -4.68 -5.09 -7.18
C GLU A 159 -4.35 -5.57 -8.59
N GLU A 160 -4.45 -4.71 -9.60
CA GLU A 160 -4.12 -5.03 -10.99
C GLU A 160 -2.60 -4.99 -11.24
N GLU A 161 -1.88 -4.00 -10.71
CA GLU A 161 -0.41 -3.94 -10.81
C GLU A 161 0.25 -5.08 -10.05
N ILE A 162 -0.26 -5.44 -8.87
CA ILE A 162 0.20 -6.62 -8.12
C ILE A 162 -0.05 -7.88 -8.92
N GLU A 163 -1.25 -7.99 -9.50
CA GLU A 163 -1.60 -9.18 -10.27
C GLU A 163 -0.67 -9.36 -11.46
N LYS A 164 -0.34 -8.29 -12.16
CA LYS A 164 0.66 -8.29 -13.23
C LYS A 164 2.04 -8.65 -12.71
N ALA A 165 2.47 -8.01 -11.62
CA ALA A 165 3.80 -8.19 -11.06
C ALA A 165 4.05 -9.63 -10.55
N TYR A 166 3.10 -10.22 -9.79
CA TYR A 166 3.32 -11.58 -9.31
C TYR A 166 3.17 -12.64 -10.42
N LYS A 167 2.30 -12.41 -11.41
CA LYS A 167 2.19 -13.30 -12.57
C LYS A 167 3.49 -13.30 -13.40
N GLU A 168 4.06 -12.13 -13.63
CA GLU A 168 5.36 -12.01 -14.28
C GLU A 168 6.47 -12.66 -13.45
N TYR A 169 6.48 -12.46 -12.13
CA TYR A 169 7.44 -13.13 -11.25
C TYR A 169 7.31 -14.66 -11.32
N ILE A 170 6.09 -15.20 -11.26
CA ILE A 170 5.85 -16.66 -11.40
C ILE A 170 6.42 -17.17 -12.72
N LYS A 171 6.19 -16.45 -13.82
CA LYS A 171 6.71 -16.80 -15.14
C LYS A 171 8.24 -16.85 -15.15
N ILE A 172 8.89 -15.76 -14.72
CA ILE A 172 10.36 -15.68 -14.62
C ILE A 172 10.91 -16.78 -13.71
N PHE A 173 10.25 -17.06 -12.59
CA PHE A 173 10.67 -18.13 -11.66
C PHE A 173 10.63 -19.51 -12.31
N ILE A 174 9.59 -19.82 -13.08
CA ILE A 174 9.45 -21.07 -13.83
C ILE A 174 10.57 -21.19 -14.88
N GLU A 175 10.77 -20.14 -15.68
CA GLU A 175 11.78 -20.09 -16.73
C GLU A 175 13.20 -20.23 -16.15
N LYS A 176 13.54 -19.47 -15.11
CA LYS A 176 14.85 -19.50 -14.45
C LYS A 176 15.20 -20.87 -13.87
N ASN A 177 14.22 -21.56 -13.32
CA ASN A 177 14.42 -22.88 -12.73
C ASN A 177 14.17 -24.02 -13.72
N LYS A 178 13.93 -23.73 -15.00
CA LYS A 178 13.68 -24.71 -16.08
C LYS A 178 12.59 -25.72 -15.71
N LEU A 179 11.47 -25.22 -15.17
CA LEU A 179 10.37 -26.04 -14.71
C LEU A 179 9.33 -26.16 -15.84
N ASP A 180 9.02 -27.40 -16.26
CA ASP A 180 7.90 -27.64 -17.18
C ASP A 180 6.55 -27.45 -16.50
N SER A 181 6.50 -27.70 -15.18
CA SER A 181 5.35 -27.44 -14.31
C SER A 181 5.77 -27.36 -12.84
N ILE A 182 4.98 -26.67 -12.03
CA ILE A 182 5.21 -26.62 -10.57
C ILE A 182 4.60 -27.87 -9.93
N ASN A 183 5.43 -28.90 -9.73
CA ASN A 183 5.00 -30.14 -9.09
C ASN A 183 5.42 -30.20 -7.61
N PRO A 184 4.48 -30.22 -6.65
CA PRO A 184 4.77 -30.23 -5.22
C PRO A 184 5.62 -31.42 -4.72
N LYS A 185 5.60 -32.53 -5.44
CA LYS A 185 6.38 -33.74 -5.09
C LYS A 185 7.84 -33.66 -5.54
N ILE A 186 8.10 -32.97 -6.65
CA ILE A 186 9.43 -32.92 -7.26
C ILE A 186 10.17 -31.63 -6.87
N ASN A 187 9.46 -30.51 -6.76
CA ASN A 187 10.04 -29.18 -6.59
C ASN A 187 9.73 -28.56 -5.20
N LYS A 188 9.76 -29.36 -4.11
CA LYS A 188 9.30 -28.92 -2.80
C LYS A 188 10.03 -27.68 -2.28
N GLU A 189 11.37 -27.61 -2.39
CA GLU A 189 12.16 -26.48 -1.90
C GLU A 189 11.93 -25.23 -2.77
N LEU A 190 11.90 -25.37 -4.10
CA LEU A 190 11.59 -24.29 -5.02
C LEU A 190 10.18 -23.76 -4.79
N LEU A 191 9.22 -24.67 -4.55
CA LEU A 191 7.85 -24.28 -4.25
C LEU A 191 7.73 -23.54 -2.92
N LYS A 192 8.53 -23.91 -1.92
CA LYS A 192 8.61 -23.21 -0.64
C LYS A 192 9.18 -21.80 -0.80
N GLU A 193 10.24 -21.64 -1.61
CA GLU A 193 10.80 -20.33 -1.96
C GLU A 193 9.75 -19.46 -2.66
N LEU A 194 9.10 -19.99 -3.70
CA LEU A 194 8.07 -19.30 -4.44
C LEU A 194 6.90 -18.86 -3.54
N ILE A 195 6.38 -19.76 -2.69
CA ILE A 195 5.30 -19.45 -1.73
C ILE A 195 5.75 -18.34 -0.77
N THR A 196 6.97 -18.42 -0.27
CA THR A 196 7.52 -17.44 0.67
C THR A 196 7.60 -16.07 0.04
N THR A 197 8.13 -15.97 -1.19
CA THR A 197 8.22 -14.71 -1.94
C THR A 197 6.83 -14.16 -2.28
N LEU A 198 5.93 -14.99 -2.83
CA LEU A 198 4.57 -14.56 -3.15
C LEU A 198 3.79 -14.07 -1.92
N ASN A 199 4.00 -14.69 -0.77
CA ASN A 199 3.38 -14.27 0.48
C ASN A 199 4.02 -13.01 1.07
N LYS A 200 5.37 -12.97 1.13
CA LYS A 200 6.13 -11.91 1.80
C LYS A 200 6.20 -10.64 0.95
N ASP A 201 6.54 -10.76 -0.34
CA ASP A 201 6.86 -9.63 -1.19
C ASP A 201 5.61 -9.11 -1.95
N TYR A 202 4.70 -10.02 -2.32
CA TYR A 202 3.44 -9.67 -3.00
C TYR A 202 2.19 -9.72 -2.11
N GLY A 203 2.31 -10.10 -0.84
CA GLY A 203 1.21 -10.12 0.13
C GLY A 203 0.10 -11.14 -0.16
N LEU A 204 0.35 -12.12 -1.03
CA LEU A 204 -0.66 -13.10 -1.43
C LEU A 204 -0.99 -14.07 -0.29
N SER A 205 -2.27 -14.27 -0.05
CA SER A 205 -2.71 -15.32 0.89
C SER A 205 -2.44 -16.71 0.32
N LEU A 206 -2.23 -17.72 1.18
CA LEU A 206 -2.09 -19.13 0.73
C LEU A 206 -3.28 -19.60 -0.11
N ARG A 207 -4.47 -19.03 0.09
CA ARG A 207 -5.64 -19.33 -0.74
C ARG A 207 -5.49 -18.80 -2.16
N LYS A 208 -4.99 -17.56 -2.32
CA LYS A 208 -4.74 -16.95 -3.64
C LYS A 208 -3.60 -17.68 -4.35
N ILE A 209 -2.50 -17.97 -3.63
CA ILE A 209 -1.36 -18.74 -4.17
C ILE A 209 -1.80 -20.12 -4.65
N ALA A 210 -2.67 -20.80 -3.91
CA ALA A 210 -3.22 -22.10 -4.29
C ALA A 210 -3.98 -22.05 -5.62
N VAL A 211 -4.75 -20.99 -5.84
CA VAL A 211 -5.48 -20.76 -7.11
C VAL A 211 -4.51 -20.46 -8.23
N GLU A 212 -3.57 -19.52 -8.03
CA GLU A 212 -2.62 -19.08 -9.07
C GLU A 212 -1.67 -20.21 -9.54
N LEU A 213 -1.23 -21.05 -8.61
CA LEU A 213 -0.33 -22.17 -8.92
C LEU A 213 -1.08 -23.47 -9.27
N ASN A 214 -2.42 -23.46 -9.21
CA ASN A 214 -3.26 -24.65 -9.40
C ASN A 214 -2.83 -25.83 -8.47
N ILE A 215 -2.52 -25.53 -7.21
CA ILE A 215 -2.07 -26.51 -6.20
C ILE A 215 -3.05 -26.49 -5.03
N PRO A 216 -3.50 -27.66 -4.51
CA PRO A 216 -4.39 -27.70 -3.35
C PRO A 216 -3.81 -26.95 -2.14
N ARG A 217 -4.64 -26.13 -1.48
CA ARG A 217 -4.24 -25.29 -0.34
C ARG A 217 -3.59 -26.11 0.79
N GLU A 218 -4.10 -27.31 1.06
CA GLU A 218 -3.53 -28.18 2.10
C GLU A 218 -2.11 -28.63 1.76
N THR A 219 -1.81 -28.87 0.50
CA THR A 219 -0.45 -29.17 0.01
C THR A 219 0.50 -28.00 0.29
N LEU A 220 0.08 -26.79 -0.05
CA LEU A 220 0.88 -25.58 0.23
C LEU A 220 1.08 -25.37 1.73
N ARG A 221 0.07 -25.65 2.55
CA ARG A 221 0.13 -25.57 4.01
C ARG A 221 1.15 -26.53 4.61
N LEU A 222 1.20 -27.75 4.09
CA LEU A 222 2.17 -28.76 4.53
C LEU A 222 3.62 -28.39 4.16
N ILE A 223 3.83 -27.77 2.99
CA ILE A 223 5.14 -27.30 2.54
C ILE A 223 5.61 -26.09 3.36
N ASN A 224 4.70 -25.21 3.76
CA ASN A 224 5.02 -23.98 4.51
C ASN A 224 5.11 -24.19 6.04
N LYS A 225 4.85 -25.39 6.55
CA LYS A 225 4.78 -25.72 7.99
C LYS A 225 6.12 -26.04 8.66
N LYS A 226 7.29 -25.73 8.02
CA LYS A 226 8.61 -25.89 8.67
C LYS A 226 9.47 -24.66 8.52
#